data_1b82e207ee3ac938d1b1cba1962a8347
#
_entry.id   1b82e207ee3ac938d1b1cba1962a8347
#
_cell.length_a   1.000
_cell.length_b   1.000
_cell.length_c   1.000
_cell.angle_alpha   90.00
_cell.angle_beta   90.00
_cell.angle_gamma   90.00
#
_symmetry.space_group_name_H-M   'P 1'
#
loop_
_entity.id
_entity.type
_entity.pdbx_description
1 polymer ?
#
loop_
_entity_poly.entity_id
_entity_poly.type
_entity_poly.pdbx_seq_one_letter_code
_entity_poly.pdbx_strand_id
1 'polypeptide(L)'
;MTQRFLIGIMPALLAAAVSINAEEAKPKKVSFYNEIRPILQGQCHGCHQPAKAKGEYVMTTFVQLLKGGESEEKAIVPSKPDESHLITLITPIDGEAEMPQKGDPLPAEQIALITRWVAEGAADDTPVGAKQRYDKDNPPVYSLPPVISSIDYSPDGTLIAVAGYHEVLLHNADGSGLAARLIGLSERVQKVKFSNDGKKLAVAGGLPARSGEIQIWNVGSRKLSMSIPVGYDTV
;
A
#
# COMPACT_ATOMS: atom_id res chain seq x y z
N MET A 1 -25.61 95.00 -10.03
CA MET A 1 -26.23 93.63 -9.81
C MET A 1 -25.50 92.64 -10.72
N THR A 2 -24.58 91.94 -10.15
CA THR A 2 -23.73 90.96 -10.90
C THR A 2 -23.87 89.57 -10.24
N GLN A 3 -24.58 88.71 -10.93
CA GLN A 3 -24.86 87.37 -10.50
C GLN A 3 -23.71 86.42 -10.94
N ARG A 4 -22.97 85.86 -9.98
CA ARG A 4 -21.91 84.89 -10.25
C ARG A 4 -22.52 83.50 -10.27
N PHE A 5 -22.40 82.77 -11.41
CA PHE A 5 -22.69 81.38 -11.55
C PHE A 5 -21.47 80.55 -11.03
N LEU A 6 -21.71 79.75 -10.04
CA LEU A 6 -20.76 78.70 -9.58
C LEU A 6 -21.01 77.42 -10.36
N ILE A 7 -20.05 77.05 -11.17
CA ILE A 7 -20.04 75.75 -11.85
C ILE A 7 -19.42 74.73 -10.89
N GLY A 8 -20.24 73.84 -10.38
CA GLY A 8 -19.78 72.67 -9.55
C GLY A 8 -19.17 71.57 -10.43
N ILE A 9 -17.91 71.28 -10.23
CA ILE A 9 -17.24 70.16 -10.85
C ILE A 9 -17.49 68.94 -9.98
N MET A 10 -18.22 67.94 -10.51
CA MET A 10 -18.50 66.68 -9.90
C MET A 10 -17.35 65.66 -10.33
N PRO A 11 -16.62 65.03 -9.41
CA PRO A 11 -15.63 64.08 -9.80
C PRO A 11 -16.31 62.77 -10.18
N ALA A 12 -16.08 62.30 -11.40
CA ALA A 12 -16.48 60.94 -11.85
C ALA A 12 -15.60 59.88 -11.14
N LEU A 13 -16.20 59.09 -10.26
CA LEU A 13 -15.55 57.91 -9.71
C LEU A 13 -15.51 56.81 -10.80
N LEU A 14 -14.32 56.52 -11.32
CA LEU A 14 -14.08 55.43 -12.21
C LEU A 14 -13.98 54.13 -11.36
N ALA A 15 -15.05 53.33 -11.32
CA ALA A 15 -15.04 52.04 -10.68
C ALA A 15 -14.31 51.05 -11.60
N ALA A 16 -13.05 50.70 -11.25
CA ALA A 16 -12.32 49.61 -11.90
C ALA A 16 -12.93 48.29 -11.46
N ALA A 17 -13.63 47.62 -12.37
CA ALA A 17 -14.07 46.21 -12.18
C ALA A 17 -12.86 45.29 -12.22
N VAL A 18 -12.43 44.79 -11.05
CA VAL A 18 -11.46 43.73 -10.95
C VAL A 18 -12.17 42.43 -11.31
N SER A 19 -11.95 41.92 -12.51
CA SER A 19 -12.39 40.58 -12.92
C SER A 19 -11.52 39.56 -12.17
N ILE A 20 -12.06 38.94 -11.11
CA ILE A 20 -11.47 37.82 -10.45
C ILE A 20 -11.71 36.60 -11.38
N ASN A 21 -10.72 36.27 -12.19
CA ASN A 21 -10.71 34.98 -12.86
C ASN A 21 -10.52 33.92 -11.77
N ALA A 22 -11.60 33.31 -11.31
CA ALA A 22 -11.54 32.05 -10.58
C ALA A 22 -11.09 30.98 -11.57
N GLU A 23 -9.82 30.67 -11.55
CA GLU A 23 -9.29 29.48 -12.21
C GLU A 23 -9.99 28.27 -11.57
N GLU A 24 -10.92 27.65 -12.29
CA GLU A 24 -11.59 26.44 -11.84
C GLU A 24 -10.52 25.39 -11.56
N ALA A 25 -10.25 25.11 -10.30
CA ALA A 25 -9.34 24.06 -9.90
C ALA A 25 -9.83 22.75 -10.51
N LYS A 26 -9.05 22.18 -11.43
CA LYS A 26 -9.37 20.87 -12.01
C LYS A 26 -9.66 19.89 -10.87
N PRO A 27 -10.75 19.12 -10.95
CA PRO A 27 -11.10 18.18 -9.89
C PRO A 27 -9.91 17.25 -9.62
N LYS A 28 -9.51 17.15 -8.35
CA LYS A 28 -8.39 16.32 -7.93
C LYS A 28 -8.70 14.88 -8.32
N LYS A 29 -7.76 14.24 -9.06
CA LYS A 29 -7.86 12.82 -9.41
C LYS A 29 -7.84 11.96 -8.18
N VAL A 30 -8.54 10.82 -8.25
CA VAL A 30 -8.53 9.83 -7.19
C VAL A 30 -7.14 9.22 -7.05
N SER A 31 -6.62 9.20 -5.82
CA SER A 31 -5.31 8.63 -5.50
C SER A 31 -5.43 7.12 -5.28
N PHE A 32 -4.70 6.34 -6.08
CA PHE A 32 -4.58 4.92 -5.82
C PHE A 32 -3.95 4.65 -4.44
N TYR A 33 -2.84 5.32 -4.15
CA TYR A 33 -2.07 5.07 -2.93
C TYR A 33 -2.83 5.45 -1.65
N ASN A 34 -3.48 6.62 -1.64
CA ASN A 34 -4.10 7.15 -0.44
C ASN A 34 -5.58 6.76 -0.28
N GLU A 35 -6.30 6.48 -1.38
CA GLU A 35 -7.75 6.29 -1.35
C GLU A 35 -8.16 4.87 -1.77
N ILE A 36 -7.65 4.33 -2.89
CA ILE A 36 -8.07 3.01 -3.40
C ILE A 36 -7.36 1.87 -2.65
N ARG A 37 -6.05 1.95 -2.51
CA ARG A 37 -5.26 0.91 -1.86
C ARG A 37 -5.74 0.55 -0.44
N PRO A 38 -6.11 1.50 0.44
CA PRO A 38 -6.67 1.18 1.75
C PRO A 38 -7.97 0.36 1.67
N ILE A 39 -8.85 0.65 0.71
CA ILE A 39 -10.08 -0.13 0.50
C ILE A 39 -9.72 -1.56 0.11
N LEU A 40 -8.86 -1.75 -0.89
CA LEU A 40 -8.43 -3.07 -1.33
C LEU A 40 -7.75 -3.86 -0.21
N GLN A 41 -6.92 -3.20 0.61
CA GLN A 41 -6.27 -3.81 1.76
C GLN A 41 -7.26 -4.31 2.80
N GLY A 42 -8.26 -3.51 3.14
CA GLY A 42 -9.26 -3.85 4.13
C GLY A 42 -10.24 -4.93 3.66
N GLN A 43 -10.64 -4.90 2.40
CA GLN A 43 -11.75 -5.70 1.89
C GLN A 43 -11.31 -6.93 1.06
N CYS A 44 -10.15 -6.87 0.41
CA CYS A 44 -9.77 -7.85 -0.62
C CYS A 44 -8.51 -8.65 -0.28
N HIS A 45 -7.47 -8.03 0.30
CA HIS A 45 -6.17 -8.65 0.50
C HIS A 45 -6.19 -9.84 1.46
N GLY A 46 -7.21 -9.98 2.32
CA GLY A 46 -7.38 -11.16 3.17
C GLY A 46 -7.52 -12.48 2.39
N CYS A 47 -7.96 -12.41 1.11
CA CYS A 47 -8.14 -13.56 0.23
C CYS A 47 -7.31 -13.48 -1.06
N HIS A 48 -6.91 -12.29 -1.52
CA HIS A 48 -6.25 -12.04 -2.80
C HIS A 48 -4.81 -11.54 -2.60
N GLN A 49 -3.96 -12.41 -2.04
CA GLN A 49 -2.54 -12.15 -1.74
C GLN A 49 -1.68 -13.37 -2.07
N PRO A 50 -0.34 -13.24 -2.19
CA PRO A 50 0.53 -14.35 -2.60
C PRO A 50 0.41 -15.61 -1.74
N ALA A 51 0.16 -15.47 -0.42
CA ALA A 51 -0.02 -16.62 0.48
C ALA A 51 -1.41 -17.25 0.39
N LYS A 52 -2.38 -16.56 -0.23
CA LYS A 52 -3.77 -17.00 -0.39
C LYS A 52 -4.37 -16.32 -1.62
N ALA A 53 -4.00 -16.81 -2.79
CA ALA A 53 -4.48 -16.28 -4.06
C ALA A 53 -5.77 -17.00 -4.48
N LYS A 54 -6.91 -16.66 -3.85
CA LYS A 54 -8.20 -17.20 -4.29
C LYS A 54 -8.49 -16.73 -5.72
N GLY A 55 -8.99 -17.65 -6.55
CA GLY A 55 -9.20 -17.38 -7.95
C GLY A 55 -7.92 -17.02 -8.70
N GLU A 56 -6.75 -17.49 -8.23
CA GLU A 56 -5.43 -17.13 -8.76
C GLU A 56 -5.17 -15.62 -8.85
N TYR A 57 -6.00 -14.82 -8.17
CA TYR A 57 -5.93 -13.36 -8.21
C TYR A 57 -5.14 -12.81 -7.02
N VAL A 58 -4.09 -12.05 -7.32
CA VAL A 58 -3.26 -11.32 -6.33
C VAL A 58 -3.45 -9.83 -6.54
N MET A 59 -3.91 -9.13 -5.50
CA MET A 59 -4.23 -7.70 -5.54
C MET A 59 -3.18 -6.83 -4.82
N THR A 60 -2.15 -7.43 -4.24
CA THR A 60 -1.17 -6.72 -3.39
C THR A 60 -0.15 -5.89 -4.15
N THR A 61 -0.04 -6.06 -5.47
CA THR A 61 0.77 -5.21 -6.33
C THR A 61 -0.08 -4.61 -7.44
N PHE A 62 0.25 -3.37 -7.82
CA PHE A 62 -0.51 -2.67 -8.86
C PHE A 62 -0.57 -3.45 -10.19
N VAL A 63 0.54 -4.02 -10.62
CA VAL A 63 0.61 -4.79 -11.87
C VAL A 63 -0.30 -6.03 -11.83
N GLN A 64 -0.30 -6.75 -10.70
CA GLN A 64 -1.16 -7.92 -10.54
C GLN A 64 -2.63 -7.55 -10.34
N LEU A 65 -2.92 -6.42 -9.69
CA LEU A 65 -4.26 -5.87 -9.56
C LEU A 65 -4.93 -5.63 -10.92
N LEU A 66 -4.19 -5.10 -11.90
CA LEU A 66 -4.73 -4.86 -13.24
C LEU A 66 -4.94 -6.16 -14.04
N LYS A 67 -4.12 -7.17 -13.79
CA LYS A 67 -4.06 -8.39 -14.60
C LYS A 67 -5.33 -9.24 -14.49
N GLY A 68 -5.86 -9.43 -13.28
CA GLY A 68 -6.93 -10.39 -13.00
C GLY A 68 -6.39 -11.76 -12.52
N GLY A 69 -7.29 -12.73 -12.40
CA GLY A 69 -7.04 -14.09 -11.92
C GLY A 69 -7.43 -15.16 -12.94
N GLU A 70 -7.97 -16.29 -12.44
CA GLU A 70 -8.33 -17.48 -13.24
C GLU A 70 -9.48 -17.27 -14.25
N SER A 71 -10.28 -16.22 -14.08
CA SER A 71 -11.37 -15.88 -15.01
C SER A 71 -10.88 -15.46 -16.39
N GLU A 72 -9.57 -15.23 -16.57
CA GLU A 72 -8.95 -14.69 -17.78
C GLU A 72 -9.43 -13.27 -18.17
N GLU A 73 -10.40 -12.71 -17.43
CA GLU A 73 -10.88 -11.35 -17.62
C GLU A 73 -9.96 -10.35 -16.94
N LYS A 74 -9.79 -9.21 -17.57
CA LYS A 74 -9.01 -8.11 -16.96
C LYS A 74 -9.75 -7.56 -15.77
N ALA A 75 -9.17 -7.66 -14.59
CA ALA A 75 -9.78 -7.13 -13.38
C ALA A 75 -10.03 -5.63 -13.48
N ILE A 76 -9.09 -4.88 -14.07
CA ILE A 76 -9.20 -3.43 -14.29
C ILE A 76 -8.74 -3.10 -15.70
N VAL A 77 -9.60 -2.43 -16.46
CA VAL A 77 -9.30 -1.84 -17.75
C VAL A 77 -9.27 -0.32 -17.59
N PRO A 78 -8.10 0.32 -17.63
CA PRO A 78 -7.99 1.77 -17.44
C PRO A 78 -8.92 2.55 -18.35
N SER A 79 -9.61 3.55 -17.80
CA SER A 79 -10.62 4.40 -18.44
C SER A 79 -11.91 3.69 -18.86
N LYS A 80 -12.09 2.41 -18.50
CA LYS A 80 -13.25 1.61 -18.90
C LYS A 80 -13.83 0.83 -17.73
N PRO A 81 -14.58 1.47 -16.84
CA PRO A 81 -15.21 0.79 -15.71
C PRO A 81 -16.10 -0.39 -16.11
N ASP A 82 -16.88 -0.20 -17.18
CA ASP A 82 -17.83 -1.21 -17.66
C ASP A 82 -17.16 -2.47 -18.27
N GLU A 83 -15.87 -2.36 -18.65
CA GLU A 83 -15.07 -3.50 -19.11
C GLU A 83 -14.18 -4.07 -17.97
N SER A 84 -14.29 -3.53 -16.77
CA SER A 84 -13.46 -3.90 -15.62
C SER A 84 -14.19 -4.93 -14.76
N HIS A 85 -13.75 -6.19 -14.82
CA HIS A 85 -14.39 -7.32 -14.12
C HIS A 85 -14.50 -7.08 -12.60
N LEU A 86 -13.53 -6.42 -11.99
CA LEU A 86 -13.60 -6.05 -10.56
C LEU A 86 -14.85 -5.21 -10.26
N ILE A 87 -15.19 -4.25 -11.11
CA ILE A 87 -16.36 -3.38 -10.90
C ILE A 87 -17.65 -4.19 -10.95
N THR A 88 -17.76 -5.12 -11.88
CA THR A 88 -18.91 -6.03 -11.98
C THR A 88 -19.06 -6.84 -10.69
N LEU A 89 -17.97 -7.46 -10.21
CA LEU A 89 -18.01 -8.34 -9.06
C LEU A 89 -18.33 -7.64 -7.73
N ILE A 90 -17.94 -6.38 -7.56
CA ILE A 90 -18.20 -5.61 -6.33
C ILE A 90 -19.50 -4.81 -6.37
N THR A 91 -20.15 -4.72 -7.54
CA THR A 91 -21.39 -3.96 -7.68
C THR A 91 -22.59 -4.84 -7.29
N PRO A 92 -23.36 -4.47 -6.26
CA PRO A 92 -24.51 -5.27 -5.84
C PRO A 92 -25.61 -5.30 -6.90
N ILE A 93 -26.19 -6.49 -7.10
CA ILE A 93 -27.45 -6.71 -7.84
C ILE A 93 -28.44 -7.24 -6.80
N ASP A 94 -29.59 -6.63 -6.69
CA ASP A 94 -30.63 -6.97 -5.69
C ASP A 94 -30.12 -7.00 -4.23
N GLY A 95 -29.08 -6.20 -3.93
CA GLY A 95 -28.49 -6.07 -2.60
C GLY A 95 -27.35 -7.05 -2.31
N GLU A 96 -27.03 -7.94 -3.23
CA GLU A 96 -25.93 -8.90 -3.11
C GLU A 96 -24.83 -8.62 -4.15
N ALA A 97 -23.56 -8.78 -3.75
CA ALA A 97 -22.40 -8.68 -4.63
C ALA A 97 -21.64 -10.02 -4.65
N GLU A 98 -21.03 -10.36 -5.76
CA GLU A 98 -20.21 -11.57 -5.84
C GLU A 98 -18.94 -11.46 -4.98
N MET A 99 -18.42 -10.23 -4.81
CA MET A 99 -17.28 -9.93 -3.95
C MET A 99 -17.57 -8.76 -3.01
N PRO A 100 -17.13 -8.87 -1.75
CA PRO A 100 -16.41 -9.99 -1.12
C PRO A 100 -17.35 -11.18 -0.87
N GLN A 101 -16.87 -12.41 -1.12
CA GLN A 101 -17.67 -13.65 -0.89
C GLN A 101 -18.08 -13.87 0.57
N LYS A 102 -17.38 -13.24 1.50
CA LYS A 102 -17.65 -13.32 2.93
C LYS A 102 -17.70 -11.91 3.51
N GLY A 103 -18.82 -11.54 4.04
CA GLY A 103 -19.09 -10.22 4.58
C GLY A 103 -20.12 -9.44 3.77
N ASP A 104 -20.40 -8.23 4.19
CA ASP A 104 -21.34 -7.34 3.50
C ASP A 104 -20.73 -6.80 2.20
N PRO A 105 -21.56 -6.42 1.22
CA PRO A 105 -21.12 -5.68 0.05
C PRO A 105 -20.34 -4.41 0.44
N LEU A 106 -19.44 -3.96 -0.41
CA LEU A 106 -18.74 -2.69 -0.17
C LEU A 106 -19.76 -1.53 -0.09
N PRO A 107 -19.51 -0.53 0.77
CA PRO A 107 -20.29 0.70 0.77
C PRO A 107 -20.33 1.35 -0.61
N ALA A 108 -21.49 1.87 -1.01
CA ALA A 108 -21.68 2.46 -2.34
C ALA A 108 -20.66 3.55 -2.68
N GLU A 109 -20.24 4.33 -1.68
CA GLU A 109 -19.20 5.36 -1.81
C GLU A 109 -17.82 4.77 -2.15
N GLN A 110 -17.46 3.59 -1.62
CA GLN A 110 -16.22 2.92 -1.96
C GLN A 110 -16.26 2.36 -3.38
N ILE A 111 -17.40 1.79 -3.79
CA ILE A 111 -17.61 1.31 -5.17
C ILE A 111 -17.50 2.50 -6.13
N ALA A 112 -18.19 3.61 -5.85
CA ALA A 112 -18.15 4.81 -6.66
C ALA A 112 -16.73 5.38 -6.77
N LEU A 113 -15.95 5.35 -5.68
CA LEU A 113 -14.58 5.83 -5.66
C LEU A 113 -13.66 4.96 -6.53
N ILE A 114 -13.78 3.61 -6.42
CA ILE A 114 -13.03 2.68 -7.27
C ILE A 114 -13.41 2.87 -8.74
N THR A 115 -14.70 2.96 -9.04
CA THR A 115 -15.22 3.19 -10.40
C THR A 115 -14.68 4.49 -10.99
N ARG A 116 -14.69 5.57 -10.21
CA ARG A 116 -14.15 6.86 -10.61
C ARG A 116 -12.65 6.77 -10.88
N TRP A 117 -11.87 6.11 -10.01
CA TRP A 117 -10.45 5.91 -10.22
C TRP A 117 -10.17 5.15 -11.53
N VAL A 118 -10.93 4.10 -11.82
CA VAL A 118 -10.84 3.37 -13.08
C VAL A 118 -11.16 4.28 -14.26
N ALA A 119 -12.25 5.06 -14.20
CA ALA A 119 -12.67 6.00 -15.25
C ALA A 119 -11.61 7.10 -15.50
N GLU A 120 -10.90 7.54 -14.45
CA GLU A 120 -9.81 8.53 -14.54
C GLU A 120 -8.50 7.93 -15.06
N GLY A 121 -8.49 6.66 -15.46
CA GLY A 121 -7.36 5.97 -16.07
C GLY A 121 -6.62 5.02 -15.15
N ALA A 122 -7.14 4.69 -13.99
CA ALA A 122 -6.56 3.74 -13.01
C ALA A 122 -5.07 4.02 -12.78
N ALA A 123 -4.69 5.26 -12.53
CA ALA A 123 -3.29 5.65 -12.37
C ALA A 123 -2.71 5.16 -11.02
N ASP A 124 -1.45 4.71 -11.07
CA ASP A 124 -0.66 4.37 -9.89
C ASP A 124 0.18 5.59 -9.46
N ASP A 125 -0.32 6.32 -8.47
CA ASP A 125 0.36 7.47 -7.85
C ASP A 125 1.18 7.08 -6.61
N THR A 126 1.46 5.78 -6.42
CA THR A 126 2.30 5.31 -5.30
C THR A 126 3.65 6.03 -5.32
N PRO A 127 4.05 6.71 -4.25
CA PRO A 127 5.34 7.38 -4.17
C PRO A 127 6.50 6.42 -4.48
N VAL A 128 7.55 6.92 -5.13
CA VAL A 128 8.71 6.10 -5.51
C VAL A 128 9.29 5.34 -4.31
N GLY A 129 9.42 6.01 -3.15
CA GLY A 129 9.90 5.36 -1.92
C GLY A 129 8.98 4.26 -1.38
N ALA A 130 7.67 4.32 -1.69
CA ALA A 130 6.70 3.28 -1.32
C ALA A 130 6.57 2.17 -2.38
N LYS A 131 7.08 2.39 -3.60
CA LYS A 131 7.22 1.37 -4.64
C LYS A 131 8.48 0.53 -4.47
N GLN A 132 9.44 1.04 -3.74
CA GLN A 132 10.74 0.41 -3.56
C GLN A 132 10.55 -0.90 -2.79
N ARG A 133 10.65 -2.01 -3.49
CA ARG A 133 10.73 -3.33 -2.89
C ARG A 133 12.20 -3.63 -2.66
N TYR A 134 12.52 -3.91 -1.42
CA TYR A 134 13.83 -4.43 -1.09
C TYR A 134 13.87 -5.93 -1.35
N ASP A 135 15.00 -6.42 -1.84
CA ASP A 135 15.29 -7.84 -2.03
C ASP A 135 16.79 -8.08 -1.84
N LYS A 136 17.25 -9.31 -2.07
CA LYS A 136 18.67 -9.66 -1.88
C LYS A 136 19.62 -8.88 -2.79
N ASP A 137 19.14 -8.46 -3.97
CA ASP A 137 19.94 -7.75 -4.98
C ASP A 137 19.82 -6.22 -4.80
N ASN A 138 18.74 -5.77 -4.15
CA ASN A 138 18.47 -4.37 -3.80
C ASN A 138 18.10 -4.25 -2.30
N PRO A 139 19.07 -4.45 -1.39
CA PRO A 139 18.80 -4.42 0.05
C PRO A 139 18.55 -2.99 0.54
N PRO A 140 17.87 -2.85 1.72
CA PRO A 140 17.70 -1.53 2.34
C PRO A 140 19.04 -0.84 2.58
N VAL A 141 19.06 0.46 2.30
CA VAL A 141 20.20 1.34 2.63
C VAL A 141 19.71 2.35 3.66
N TYR A 142 20.37 2.39 4.80
CA TYR A 142 19.98 3.23 5.92
C TYR A 142 20.84 4.49 5.99
N SER A 143 20.21 5.64 6.06
CA SER A 143 20.88 6.91 6.34
C SER A 143 21.23 7.07 7.83
N LEU A 144 20.46 6.41 8.69
CA LEU A 144 20.65 6.31 10.14
C LEU A 144 20.51 4.84 10.56
N PRO A 145 21.19 4.40 11.64
CA PRO A 145 21.02 3.05 12.16
C PRO A 145 19.54 2.78 12.50
N PRO A 146 18.95 1.66 12.04
CA PRO A 146 17.57 1.31 12.37
C PRO A 146 17.48 0.94 13.86
N VAL A 147 16.28 1.09 14.42
CA VAL A 147 15.98 0.61 15.76
C VAL A 147 15.98 -0.91 15.73
N ILE A 148 16.77 -1.53 16.60
CA ILE A 148 16.77 -2.98 16.81
C ILE A 148 15.69 -3.30 17.84
N SER A 149 14.63 -3.97 17.38
CA SER A 149 13.46 -4.33 18.23
C SER A 149 13.61 -5.71 18.87
N SER A 150 14.39 -6.61 18.28
CA SER A 150 14.57 -7.98 18.76
C SER A 150 15.89 -8.57 18.26
N ILE A 151 16.48 -9.42 19.10
CA ILE A 151 17.58 -10.30 18.75
C ILE A 151 17.29 -11.71 19.27
N ASP A 152 17.80 -12.73 18.58
CA ASP A 152 17.75 -14.13 19.05
C ASP A 152 19.01 -14.88 18.58
N TYR A 153 19.51 -15.79 19.42
CA TYR A 153 20.63 -16.68 19.06
C TYR A 153 20.10 -17.99 18.48
N SER A 154 20.78 -18.50 17.46
CA SER A 154 20.53 -19.86 17.01
C SER A 154 20.86 -20.86 18.15
N PRO A 155 20.13 -21.98 18.24
CA PRO A 155 20.34 -22.96 19.33
C PRO A 155 21.75 -23.54 19.38
N ASP A 156 22.46 -23.58 18.25
CA ASP A 156 23.85 -24.01 18.14
C ASP A 156 24.87 -22.91 18.48
N GLY A 157 24.39 -21.69 18.77
CA GLY A 157 25.22 -20.54 19.11
C GLY A 157 26.03 -19.95 17.95
N THR A 158 25.80 -20.38 16.71
CA THR A 158 26.61 -19.94 15.56
C THR A 158 26.12 -18.65 14.89
N LEU A 159 24.81 -18.35 15.02
CA LEU A 159 24.17 -17.19 14.40
C LEU A 159 23.43 -16.32 15.41
N ILE A 160 23.38 -15.02 15.11
CA ILE A 160 22.53 -14.04 15.79
C ILE A 160 21.58 -13.46 14.74
N ALA A 161 20.26 -13.59 14.96
CA ALA A 161 19.24 -12.87 14.19
C ALA A 161 18.98 -11.52 14.82
N VAL A 162 19.08 -10.46 14.03
CA VAL A 162 18.86 -9.06 14.45
C VAL A 162 17.72 -8.50 13.63
N ALA A 163 16.63 -8.09 14.28
CA ALA A 163 15.50 -7.43 13.64
C ALA A 163 15.91 -6.02 13.15
N GLY A 164 15.68 -5.74 11.89
CA GLY A 164 15.91 -4.46 11.26
C GLY A 164 14.64 -3.83 10.71
N TYR A 165 14.82 -2.87 9.82
CA TYR A 165 13.75 -2.24 9.04
C TYR A 165 13.75 -2.87 7.65
N HIS A 166 12.64 -3.50 7.25
CA HIS A 166 12.47 -4.33 6.05
C HIS A 166 13.23 -5.66 6.01
N GLU A 167 14.04 -5.98 7.01
CA GLU A 167 14.90 -7.17 6.96
C GLU A 167 15.22 -7.73 8.34
N VAL A 168 15.70 -8.95 8.34
CA VAL A 168 16.42 -9.54 9.47
C VAL A 168 17.86 -9.78 9.03
N LEU A 169 18.80 -9.29 9.81
CA LEU A 169 20.23 -9.54 9.62
C LEU A 169 20.63 -10.80 10.39
N LEU A 170 21.22 -11.76 9.71
CA LEU A 170 21.89 -12.90 10.34
C LEU A 170 23.38 -12.63 10.42
N HIS A 171 23.90 -12.45 11.63
CA HIS A 171 25.32 -12.29 11.89
C HIS A 171 25.93 -13.59 12.39
N ASN A 172 27.19 -13.83 12.06
CA ASN A 172 27.98 -14.84 12.71
C ASN A 172 28.18 -14.44 14.18
N ALA A 173 27.93 -15.37 15.11
CA ALA A 173 27.98 -15.09 16.55
C ALA A 173 29.41 -14.84 17.08
N ASP A 174 30.42 -15.23 16.32
CA ASP A 174 31.84 -14.96 16.59
C ASP A 174 32.30 -13.54 16.21
N GLY A 175 31.39 -12.72 15.65
CA GLY A 175 31.70 -11.36 15.21
C GLY A 175 32.39 -11.27 13.85
N SER A 176 32.58 -12.37 13.13
CA SER A 176 33.27 -12.38 11.81
C SER A 176 32.49 -11.68 10.70
N GLY A 177 31.24 -11.26 10.96
CA GLY A 177 30.46 -10.43 10.04
C GLY A 177 29.06 -10.94 9.75
N LEU A 178 28.48 -10.41 8.66
CA LEU A 178 27.11 -10.69 8.23
C LEU A 178 27.07 -11.99 7.43
N ALA A 179 26.28 -12.96 7.93
CA ALA A 179 26.07 -14.24 7.26
C ALA A 179 24.98 -14.16 6.18
N ALA A 180 23.90 -13.39 6.42
CA ALA A 180 22.82 -13.21 5.47
C ALA A 180 21.94 -12.00 5.79
N ARG A 181 21.20 -11.54 4.76
CA ARG A 181 20.06 -10.63 4.88
C ARG A 181 18.79 -11.36 4.47
N LEU A 182 17.78 -11.38 5.35
CA LEU A 182 16.47 -11.98 5.10
C LEU A 182 15.48 -10.84 4.89
N ILE A 183 15.17 -10.55 3.62
CA ILE A 183 14.35 -9.42 3.23
C ILE A 183 12.96 -9.92 2.86
N GLY A 184 11.96 -9.54 3.63
CA GLY A 184 10.55 -9.91 3.45
C GLY A 184 9.67 -8.71 3.13
N LEU A 185 8.35 -8.92 3.21
CA LEU A 185 7.37 -7.88 2.93
C LEU A 185 7.14 -6.92 4.12
N SER A 186 7.48 -7.35 5.33
CA SER A 186 7.30 -6.55 6.54
C SER A 186 8.25 -5.37 6.56
N GLU A 187 7.69 -4.16 6.60
CA GLU A 187 8.45 -2.93 6.73
C GLU A 187 9.09 -2.82 8.12
N ARG A 188 8.33 -3.17 9.14
CA ARG A 188 8.79 -3.13 10.54
C ARG A 188 8.82 -4.54 11.10
N VAL A 189 10.00 -5.03 11.41
CA VAL A 189 10.18 -6.30 12.13
C VAL A 189 10.14 -6.03 13.63
N GLN A 190 9.24 -6.70 14.34
CA GLN A 190 9.03 -6.52 15.78
C GLN A 190 9.73 -7.61 16.60
N LYS A 191 9.70 -8.85 16.12
CA LYS A 191 10.22 -10.01 16.84
C LYS A 191 10.85 -11.01 15.91
N VAL A 192 11.94 -11.62 16.34
CA VAL A 192 12.60 -12.77 15.70
C VAL A 192 12.75 -13.89 16.71
N LYS A 193 12.61 -15.15 16.26
CA LYS A 193 12.79 -16.34 17.09
C LYS A 193 13.21 -17.55 16.27
N PHE A 194 14.33 -18.14 16.62
CA PHE A 194 14.73 -19.44 16.05
C PHE A 194 13.84 -20.57 16.57
N SER A 195 13.62 -21.59 15.72
CA SER A 195 13.10 -22.87 16.17
C SER A 195 14.15 -23.60 17.00
N ASN A 196 13.70 -24.52 17.87
CA ASN A 196 14.60 -25.26 18.77
C ASN A 196 15.66 -26.09 18.04
N ASP A 197 15.39 -26.47 16.78
CA ASP A 197 16.33 -27.21 15.93
C ASP A 197 17.22 -26.28 15.06
N GLY A 198 17.07 -24.96 15.19
CA GLY A 198 17.82 -23.95 14.44
C GLY A 198 17.52 -23.88 12.94
N LYS A 199 16.63 -24.75 12.42
CA LYS A 199 16.37 -24.82 10.96
C LYS A 199 15.45 -23.74 10.45
N LYS A 200 14.61 -23.17 11.31
CA LYS A 200 13.65 -22.14 10.96
C LYS A 200 13.86 -20.88 11.80
N LEU A 201 13.52 -19.73 11.24
CA LEU A 201 13.40 -18.46 11.93
C LEU A 201 12.00 -17.91 11.73
N ALA A 202 11.26 -17.71 12.80
CA ALA A 202 10.01 -16.99 12.81
C ALA A 202 10.30 -15.49 12.96
N VAL A 203 9.65 -14.69 12.12
CA VAL A 203 9.77 -13.23 12.10
C VAL A 203 8.37 -12.65 12.17
N ALA A 204 8.06 -11.92 13.23
CA ALA A 204 6.80 -11.20 13.37
C ALA A 204 7.02 -9.72 13.04
N GLY A 205 6.11 -9.14 12.29
CA GLY A 205 6.23 -7.75 11.84
C GLY A 205 5.02 -7.31 11.04
N GLY A 206 5.23 -6.37 10.14
CA GLY A 206 4.17 -5.89 9.26
C GLY A 206 4.40 -4.46 8.78
N LEU A 207 3.32 -3.87 8.30
CA LEU A 207 3.23 -2.46 7.92
C LEU A 207 2.28 -1.79 8.93
N PRO A 208 2.72 -0.77 9.66
CA PRO A 208 1.89 -0.09 10.67
C PRO A 208 0.55 0.36 10.10
N ALA A 209 -0.55 0.07 10.81
CA ALA A 209 -1.93 0.37 10.43
C ALA A 209 -2.35 -0.18 9.04
N ARG A 210 -1.69 -1.24 8.56
CA ARG A 210 -1.98 -1.83 7.23
C ARG A 210 -1.99 -3.35 7.24
N SER A 211 -0.98 -3.99 7.82
CA SER A 211 -0.90 -5.45 7.87
C SER A 211 0.03 -5.94 8.97
N GLY A 212 -0.36 -7.04 9.60
CA GLY A 212 0.50 -7.85 10.45
C GLY A 212 0.83 -9.16 9.75
N GLU A 213 2.07 -9.60 9.87
CA GLU A 213 2.60 -10.77 9.18
C GLU A 213 3.54 -11.57 10.08
N ILE A 214 3.41 -12.89 10.01
CA ILE A 214 4.43 -13.80 10.53
C ILE A 214 5.10 -14.48 9.34
N GLN A 215 6.40 -14.32 9.21
CA GLN A 215 7.22 -14.96 8.21
C GLN A 215 7.95 -16.15 8.81
N ILE A 216 8.02 -17.26 8.10
CA ILE A 216 8.83 -18.43 8.45
C ILE A 216 9.92 -18.60 7.40
N TRP A 217 11.14 -18.43 7.83
CA TRP A 217 12.33 -18.55 7.00
C TRP A 217 13.03 -19.88 7.22
N ASN A 218 13.53 -20.49 6.17
CA ASN A 218 14.48 -21.60 6.26
C ASN A 218 15.89 -21.01 6.42
N VAL A 219 16.54 -21.29 7.54
CA VAL A 219 17.84 -20.69 7.89
C VAL A 219 18.95 -21.15 6.96
N GLY A 220 19.00 -22.44 6.62
CA GLY A 220 20.05 -23.00 5.77
C GLY A 220 19.98 -22.50 4.32
N SER A 221 18.78 -22.47 3.72
CA SER A 221 18.58 -21.99 2.34
C SER A 221 18.39 -20.48 2.24
N ARG A 222 18.15 -19.79 3.38
CA ARG A 222 17.89 -18.33 3.44
C ARG A 222 16.65 -17.92 2.63
N LYS A 223 15.69 -18.83 2.47
CA LYS A 223 14.47 -18.59 1.71
C LYS A 223 13.27 -18.47 2.62
N LEU A 224 12.37 -17.54 2.27
CA LEU A 224 11.04 -17.45 2.88
C LEU A 224 10.26 -18.73 2.54
N SER A 225 9.86 -19.48 3.57
CA SER A 225 9.10 -20.72 3.42
C SER A 225 7.60 -20.46 3.50
N MET A 226 7.18 -19.46 4.31
CA MET A 226 5.79 -19.16 4.55
C MET A 226 5.63 -17.70 4.99
N SER A 227 4.56 -17.06 4.52
CA SER A 227 4.07 -15.77 4.99
C SER A 227 2.63 -15.94 5.46
N ILE A 228 2.36 -15.58 6.71
CA ILE A 228 1.07 -15.76 7.38
C ILE A 228 0.54 -14.37 7.74
N PRO A 229 -0.49 -13.87 7.05
CA PRO A 229 -1.15 -12.64 7.47
C PRO A 229 -1.93 -12.88 8.76
N VAL A 230 -1.78 -11.99 9.74
CA VAL A 230 -2.40 -12.15 11.07
C VAL A 230 -3.25 -10.95 11.50
N GLY A 231 -3.23 -9.85 10.79
CA GLY A 231 -4.03 -8.67 11.14
C GLY A 231 -3.78 -7.45 10.26
N TYR A 232 -4.35 -6.34 10.69
CA TYR A 232 -4.26 -5.04 9.98
C TYR A 232 -3.25 -4.07 10.60
N ASP A 233 -2.45 -4.54 11.55
CA ASP A 233 -1.35 -3.78 12.16
C ASP A 233 -0.16 -4.70 12.40
N THR A 234 0.99 -4.13 12.70
CA THR A 234 2.21 -4.88 13.03
C THR A 234 1.98 -5.81 14.22
N VAL A 235 2.56 -6.99 14.20
CA VAL A 235 2.52 -8.01 15.24
C VAL A 235 3.90 -8.29 15.80
#